data_3d49f6d73fc838a805e60f2afd6ca9af
#
_entry.id   3d49f6d73fc838a805e60f2afd6ca9af
#
_cell.length_a   1.000
_cell.length_b   1.000
_cell.length_c   1.000
_cell.angle_alpha   90.00
_cell.angle_beta   90.00
_cell.angle_gamma   90.00
#
_symmetry.space_group_name_H-M   'P 1'
#
loop_
_entity.id
_entity.type
_entity.pdbx_description
1 polymer ?
#
loop_
_entity_poly.entity_id
_entity_poly.type
_entity_poly.pdbx_seq_one_letter_code
_entity_poly.pdbx_strand_id
1 'polypeptide(L)'
;SAASDVYKRQAMSGAPLTEAEIASYKTYVLVELARMYKARGWAQQYHIGAMRNNNPRMFEKYGADVGFDSIDDTCIAENLSKLLAEEERAGNLPKTILYCLNPKDNYVIGTMLGNFQGDGIPGKIQFGSGWWFCDQKYGMEDQMHALASLGLLGRFVGMLTDSRSFISYPRHEYFRRILCNLIGEWVENGEYPADMEALEAMVKDIC
;
A
#
# COMPACT_ATOMS: atom_id res chain seq x y z
N SER A 1 15.60 -14.24 -14.12
CA SER A 1 17.04 -14.53 -14.14
C SER A 1 17.28 -16.02 -14.31
N ALA A 2 18.51 -16.44 -14.74
CA ALA A 2 18.83 -17.86 -14.90
C ALA A 2 18.65 -18.66 -13.59
N ALA A 3 18.91 -18.06 -12.45
CA ALA A 3 18.69 -18.67 -11.14
C ALA A 3 17.21 -18.97 -10.86
N SER A 4 16.30 -18.04 -11.18
CA SER A 4 14.86 -18.25 -10.97
C SER A 4 14.29 -19.34 -11.89
N ASP A 5 14.86 -19.54 -13.08
CA ASP A 5 14.47 -20.65 -13.94
C ASP A 5 14.91 -22.01 -13.38
N VAL A 6 16.07 -22.07 -12.73
CA VAL A 6 16.52 -23.29 -12.02
C VAL A 6 15.56 -23.61 -10.89
N TYR A 7 15.21 -22.64 -10.04
CA TYR A 7 14.29 -22.85 -8.92
C TYR A 7 12.87 -23.24 -9.39
N LYS A 8 12.39 -22.64 -10.47
CA LYS A 8 11.13 -23.03 -11.09
C LYS A 8 11.14 -24.50 -11.52
N ARG A 9 12.17 -24.94 -12.24
CA ARG A 9 12.30 -26.34 -12.67
C ARG A 9 12.38 -27.29 -11.49
N GLN A 10 13.14 -26.94 -10.46
CA GLN A 10 13.26 -27.70 -9.23
C GLN A 10 11.89 -27.85 -8.54
N ALA A 11 11.13 -26.76 -8.37
CA ALA A 11 9.80 -26.79 -7.80
C ALA A 11 8.84 -27.67 -8.64
N MET A 12 8.89 -27.56 -9.97
CA MET A 12 8.05 -28.37 -10.87
C MET A 12 8.38 -29.86 -10.86
N SER A 13 9.62 -30.24 -10.48
CA SER A 13 10.01 -31.63 -10.29
C SER A 13 9.61 -32.23 -8.94
N GLY A 14 8.99 -31.42 -8.05
CA GLY A 14 8.62 -31.82 -6.69
C GLY A 14 9.77 -31.84 -5.69
N ALA A 15 10.94 -31.32 -6.07
CA ALA A 15 12.07 -31.21 -5.14
C ALA A 15 11.80 -30.08 -4.12
N PRO A 16 12.21 -30.26 -2.84
CA PRO A 16 12.05 -29.22 -1.82
C PRO A 16 12.91 -27.99 -2.15
N LEU A 17 12.34 -26.81 -1.91
CA LEU A 17 13.02 -25.53 -2.02
C LEU A 17 13.38 -25.00 -0.64
N THR A 18 14.53 -24.35 -0.54
CA THR A 18 14.89 -23.57 0.64
C THR A 18 14.10 -22.27 0.70
N GLU A 19 13.99 -21.65 1.87
CA GLU A 19 13.34 -20.34 2.03
C GLU A 19 13.99 -19.25 1.15
N ALA A 20 15.30 -19.27 1.00
CA ALA A 20 16.04 -18.33 0.15
C ALA A 20 15.68 -18.50 -1.35
N GLU A 21 15.53 -19.73 -1.81
CA GLU A 21 15.11 -20.03 -3.19
C GLU A 21 13.66 -19.58 -3.44
N ILE A 22 12.78 -19.82 -2.47
CA ILE A 22 11.38 -19.35 -2.53
C ILE A 22 11.33 -17.83 -2.57
N ALA A 23 12.11 -17.14 -1.71
CA ALA A 23 12.19 -15.68 -1.68
C ALA A 23 12.70 -15.11 -3.00
N SER A 24 13.78 -15.70 -3.56
CA SER A 24 14.33 -15.31 -4.86
C SER A 24 13.35 -15.47 -6.00
N TYR A 25 12.59 -16.56 -6.01
CA TYR A 25 11.56 -16.79 -7.03
C TYR A 25 10.42 -15.77 -6.90
N LYS A 26 9.91 -15.53 -5.69
CA LYS A 26 8.85 -14.54 -5.45
C LYS A 26 9.29 -13.14 -5.86
N THR A 27 10.50 -12.72 -5.49
CA THR A 27 11.06 -11.42 -5.89
C THR A 27 11.15 -11.29 -7.40
N TYR A 28 11.65 -12.31 -8.08
CA TYR A 28 11.71 -12.31 -9.54
C TYR A 28 10.33 -12.15 -10.19
N VAL A 29 9.33 -12.86 -9.68
CA VAL A 29 7.95 -12.74 -10.21
C VAL A 29 7.42 -11.31 -10.03
N LEU A 30 7.62 -10.70 -8.86
CA LEU A 30 7.17 -9.33 -8.59
C LEU A 30 7.86 -8.32 -9.54
N VAL A 31 9.16 -8.42 -9.71
CA VAL A 31 9.94 -7.53 -10.61
C VAL A 31 9.50 -7.68 -12.07
N GLU A 32 9.26 -8.90 -12.53
CA GLU A 32 8.75 -9.14 -13.89
C GLU A 32 7.31 -8.62 -14.09
N LEU A 33 6.46 -8.76 -13.08
CA LEU A 33 5.11 -8.20 -13.11
C LEU A 33 5.17 -6.67 -13.15
N ALA A 34 6.02 -6.03 -12.33
CA ALA A 34 6.23 -4.57 -12.36
C ALA A 34 6.62 -4.09 -13.76
N ARG A 35 7.58 -4.77 -14.41
CA ARG A 35 7.98 -4.49 -15.78
C ARG A 35 6.79 -4.58 -16.77
N MET A 36 5.96 -5.60 -16.63
CA MET A 36 4.79 -5.79 -17.47
C MET A 36 3.72 -4.72 -17.22
N TYR A 37 3.52 -4.30 -15.98
CA TYR A 37 2.59 -3.23 -15.60
C TYR A 37 3.07 -1.87 -16.10
N LYS A 38 4.36 -1.56 -15.95
CA LYS A 38 4.97 -0.34 -16.50
C LYS A 38 4.76 -0.23 -18.02
N ALA A 39 5.03 -1.31 -18.75
CA ALA A 39 4.88 -1.36 -20.20
C ALA A 39 3.42 -1.13 -20.67
N ARG A 40 2.43 -1.37 -19.78
CA ARG A 40 1.00 -1.18 -20.05
C ARG A 40 0.43 0.11 -19.46
N GLY A 41 1.24 0.90 -18.76
CA GLY A 41 0.78 2.08 -18.04
C GLY A 41 -0.13 1.77 -16.84
N TRP A 42 -0.11 0.54 -16.35
CA TRP A 42 -0.90 0.11 -15.20
C TRP A 42 -0.28 0.59 -13.90
N ALA A 43 -1.09 0.60 -12.84
CA ALA A 43 -0.64 0.79 -11.46
C ALA A 43 -0.57 -0.56 -10.75
N GLN A 44 0.41 -0.72 -9.86
CA GLN A 44 0.48 -1.84 -8.92
C GLN A 44 0.14 -1.39 -7.52
N GLN A 45 -0.33 -2.32 -6.69
CA GLN A 45 -0.68 -2.04 -5.29
C GLN A 45 -0.05 -3.12 -4.41
N TYR A 46 0.74 -2.71 -3.42
CA TYR A 46 1.33 -3.59 -2.42
C TYR A 46 0.63 -3.44 -1.08
N HIS A 47 0.06 -4.53 -0.58
CA HIS A 47 -0.58 -4.61 0.73
C HIS A 47 0.34 -5.36 1.69
N ILE A 48 0.82 -4.69 2.73
CA ILE A 48 1.93 -5.15 3.57
C ILE A 48 1.48 -5.19 5.04
N GLY A 49 1.90 -6.24 5.76
CA GLY A 49 1.80 -6.29 7.22
C GLY A 49 0.63 -7.10 7.77
N ALA A 50 0.12 -8.09 7.03
CA ALA A 50 -0.89 -9.01 7.54
C ALA A 50 -0.27 -10.32 8.02
N MET A 51 -0.48 -10.66 9.28
CA MET A 51 -0.17 -11.98 9.85
C MET A 51 -1.42 -12.86 9.80
N ARG A 52 -1.36 -13.89 8.97
CA ARG A 52 -2.52 -14.70 8.59
C ARG A 52 -2.67 -15.96 9.44
N ASN A 53 -3.93 -16.38 9.62
CA ASN A 53 -4.29 -17.70 10.17
C ASN A 53 -3.69 -17.98 11.55
N ASN A 54 -3.72 -17.01 12.45
CA ASN A 54 -3.05 -17.06 13.77
C ASN A 54 -3.61 -18.12 14.74
N ASN A 55 -4.80 -18.65 14.46
CA ASN A 55 -5.42 -19.70 15.27
C ASN A 55 -5.43 -21.04 14.49
N PRO A 56 -4.47 -21.95 14.74
CA PRO A 56 -4.35 -23.20 13.99
C PRO A 56 -5.60 -24.08 14.05
N ARG A 57 -6.25 -24.17 15.20
CA ARG A 57 -7.48 -24.96 15.38
C ARG A 57 -8.62 -24.44 14.51
N MET A 58 -8.74 -23.12 14.38
CA MET A 58 -9.79 -22.51 13.56
C MET A 58 -9.44 -22.58 12.08
N PHE A 59 -8.16 -22.46 11.73
CA PHE A 59 -7.69 -22.68 10.37
C PHE A 59 -7.96 -24.12 9.90
N GLU A 60 -7.69 -25.13 10.75
CA GLU A 60 -8.00 -26.53 10.46
C GLU A 60 -9.52 -26.76 10.26
N LYS A 61 -10.34 -26.08 11.05
CA LYS A 61 -11.81 -26.24 11.00
C LYS A 61 -12.47 -25.51 9.85
N TYR A 62 -12.02 -24.30 9.52
CA TYR A 62 -12.73 -23.39 8.61
C TYR A 62 -11.92 -22.98 7.38
N GLY A 63 -10.62 -23.21 7.36
CA GLY A 63 -9.72 -22.77 6.29
C GLY A 63 -9.25 -21.32 6.46
N ALA A 64 -8.74 -20.77 5.35
CA ALA A 64 -8.22 -19.40 5.29
C ALA A 64 -9.34 -18.34 5.18
N ASP A 65 -8.99 -17.09 5.45
CA ASP A 65 -9.83 -15.90 5.23
C ASP A 65 -11.15 -15.86 6.03
N VAL A 66 -11.15 -16.43 7.22
CA VAL A 66 -12.32 -16.52 8.10
C VAL A 66 -12.18 -15.67 9.38
N GLY A 67 -11.29 -14.67 9.39
CA GLY A 67 -11.22 -13.66 10.45
C GLY A 67 -10.23 -13.94 11.57
N PHE A 68 -9.31 -14.89 11.42
CA PHE A 68 -8.26 -15.19 12.41
C PHE A 68 -6.89 -14.63 12.04
N ASP A 69 -6.89 -13.39 11.58
CA ASP A 69 -5.71 -12.64 11.14
C ASP A 69 -5.43 -11.48 12.10
N SER A 70 -4.19 -10.99 12.10
CA SER A 70 -3.77 -9.83 12.88
C SER A 70 -2.73 -8.98 12.15
N ILE A 71 -2.35 -7.87 12.77
CA ILE A 71 -1.28 -7.01 12.27
C ILE A 71 0.06 -7.69 12.53
N ASP A 72 0.90 -7.74 11.49
CA ASP A 72 2.30 -8.16 11.57
C ASP A 72 3.18 -6.99 12.07
N ASP A 73 4.18 -7.29 12.87
CA ASP A 73 5.11 -6.30 13.45
C ASP A 73 6.55 -6.45 12.93
N THR A 74 6.75 -7.16 11.82
CA THR A 74 8.08 -7.27 11.19
C THR A 74 8.52 -5.92 10.60
N CYS A 75 9.85 -5.70 10.53
CA CYS A 75 10.42 -4.51 9.90
C CYS A 75 10.32 -4.62 8.38
N ILE A 76 9.63 -3.66 7.76
CA ILE A 76 9.38 -3.68 6.30
C ILE A 76 10.37 -2.82 5.51
N ALA A 77 10.99 -1.81 6.11
CA ALA A 77 11.74 -0.75 5.44
C ALA A 77 12.80 -1.26 4.46
N GLU A 78 13.69 -2.15 4.93
CA GLU A 78 14.82 -2.62 4.13
C GLU A 78 14.37 -3.47 2.94
N ASN A 79 13.45 -4.40 3.17
CA ASN A 79 12.97 -5.31 2.11
C ASN A 79 12.13 -4.56 1.07
N LEU A 80 11.29 -3.63 1.50
CA LEU A 80 10.50 -2.78 0.60
C LEU A 80 11.41 -1.90 -0.26
N SER A 81 12.41 -1.26 0.35
CA SER A 81 13.39 -0.45 -0.36
C SER A 81 14.14 -1.25 -1.42
N LYS A 82 14.58 -2.47 -1.08
CA LYS A 82 15.28 -3.36 -2.03
C LYS A 82 14.40 -3.77 -3.21
N LEU A 83 13.12 -4.08 -2.95
CA LEU A 83 12.19 -4.44 -4.01
C LEU A 83 11.95 -3.27 -4.97
N LEU A 84 11.60 -2.10 -4.45
CA LEU A 84 11.36 -0.91 -5.27
C LEU A 84 12.62 -0.48 -6.03
N ALA A 85 13.80 -0.58 -5.41
CA ALA A 85 15.08 -0.28 -6.07
C ALA A 85 15.38 -1.25 -7.21
N GLU A 86 15.04 -2.53 -7.08
CA GLU A 86 15.20 -3.50 -8.15
C GLU A 86 14.25 -3.24 -9.32
N GLU A 87 13.01 -2.86 -9.03
CA GLU A 87 12.04 -2.46 -10.05
C GLU A 87 12.47 -1.16 -10.76
N GLU A 88 13.04 -0.19 -10.03
CA GLU A 88 13.50 1.09 -10.58
C GLU A 88 14.80 0.96 -11.38
N ARG A 89 15.69 0.03 -11.05
CA ARG A 89 17.05 -0.10 -11.65
C ARG A 89 17.06 -0.08 -13.18
N ALA A 90 16.03 -0.65 -13.80
CA ALA A 90 15.87 -0.69 -15.24
C ALA A 90 14.76 0.26 -15.74
N GLY A 91 14.34 1.22 -14.92
CA GLY A 91 13.23 2.12 -15.23
C GLY A 91 11.88 1.39 -15.30
N ASN A 92 11.75 0.26 -14.65
CA ASN A 92 10.54 -0.59 -14.74
C ASN A 92 9.55 -0.38 -13.60
N LEU A 93 9.83 0.48 -12.62
CA LEU A 93 8.89 0.79 -11.54
C LEU A 93 7.65 1.52 -12.10
N PRO A 94 6.46 0.90 -12.06
CA PRO A 94 5.22 1.51 -12.51
C PRO A 94 4.69 2.52 -11.48
N LYS A 95 3.54 3.13 -11.76
CA LYS A 95 2.75 3.79 -10.73
C LYS A 95 2.45 2.78 -9.62
N THR A 96 2.77 3.12 -8.38
CA THR A 96 2.70 2.17 -7.27
C THR A 96 1.96 2.78 -6.08
N ILE A 97 1.06 2.01 -5.47
CA ILE A 97 0.38 2.37 -4.24
C ILE A 97 0.82 1.41 -3.15
N LEU A 98 1.34 1.95 -2.05
CA LEU A 98 1.80 1.19 -0.90
C LEU A 98 0.79 1.28 0.23
N TYR A 99 0.37 0.15 0.76
CA TYR A 99 -0.50 0.06 1.94
C TYR A 99 0.23 -0.66 3.06
N CYS A 100 0.20 -0.12 4.27
CA CYS A 100 0.60 -0.86 5.47
C CYS A 100 -0.61 -1.10 6.37
N LEU A 101 -0.58 -2.25 7.04
CA LEU A 101 -1.60 -2.59 8.01
C LEU A 101 -1.22 -2.14 9.42
N ASN A 102 0.09 -2.05 9.71
CA ASN A 102 0.59 -1.58 11.00
C ASN A 102 0.78 -0.05 10.97
N PRO A 103 0.09 0.73 11.81
CA PRO A 103 0.25 2.20 11.85
C PRO A 103 1.68 2.66 12.17
N LYS A 104 2.50 1.84 12.85
CA LYS A 104 3.92 2.17 13.09
C LYS A 104 4.71 2.40 11.79
N ASP A 105 4.25 1.80 10.69
CA ASP A 105 4.91 1.87 9.40
C ASP A 105 4.46 3.06 8.54
N ASN A 106 3.51 3.88 9.02
CA ASN A 106 3.02 5.05 8.29
C ASN A 106 4.16 6.00 7.89
N TYR A 107 5.05 6.33 8.83
CA TYR A 107 6.21 7.19 8.56
C TYR A 107 7.29 6.48 7.73
N VAL A 108 7.44 5.18 7.91
CA VAL A 108 8.36 4.36 7.09
C VAL A 108 7.95 4.44 5.62
N ILE A 109 6.67 4.20 5.34
CA ILE A 109 6.14 4.30 3.96
C ILE A 109 6.17 5.75 3.49
N GLY A 110 5.69 6.70 4.29
CA GLY A 110 5.66 8.11 3.92
C GLY A 110 7.01 8.65 3.45
N THR A 111 8.10 8.30 4.14
CA THR A 111 9.46 8.66 3.70
C THR A 111 9.94 7.87 2.48
N MET A 112 9.52 6.61 2.34
CA MET A 112 9.88 5.78 1.19
C MET A 112 9.31 6.31 -0.12
N LEU A 113 8.12 6.91 -0.11
CA LEU A 113 7.48 7.47 -1.31
C LEU A 113 8.38 8.47 -2.04
N GLY A 114 9.09 9.31 -1.29
CA GLY A 114 9.95 10.36 -1.84
C GLY A 114 11.15 9.84 -2.63
N ASN A 115 11.62 8.63 -2.31
CA ASN A 115 12.82 8.06 -2.92
C ASN A 115 12.60 7.59 -4.36
N PHE A 116 11.35 7.36 -4.77
CA PHE A 116 11.02 6.71 -6.05
C PHE A 116 10.05 7.53 -6.90
N GLN A 117 9.85 8.82 -6.61
CA GLN A 117 9.11 9.74 -7.48
C GLN A 117 9.88 9.97 -8.78
N GLY A 118 9.18 10.19 -9.88
CA GLY A 118 9.83 10.43 -11.16
C GLY A 118 8.91 10.31 -12.38
N ASP A 119 9.51 10.18 -13.54
CA ASP A 119 8.84 10.01 -14.85
C ASP A 119 7.89 11.18 -15.23
N GLY A 120 7.98 12.33 -14.56
CA GLY A 120 7.05 13.45 -14.77
C GLY A 120 5.62 13.18 -14.31
N ILE A 121 5.40 12.14 -13.49
CA ILE A 121 4.09 11.76 -12.96
C ILE A 121 3.99 12.26 -11.52
N PRO A 122 3.17 13.30 -11.22
CA PRO A 122 2.94 13.74 -9.85
C PRO A 122 2.32 12.62 -9.01
N GLY A 123 2.97 12.25 -7.91
CA GLY A 123 2.50 11.15 -7.08
C GLY A 123 2.62 9.77 -7.75
N LYS A 124 3.70 9.52 -8.49
CA LYS A 124 4.00 8.21 -9.09
C LYS A 124 3.93 7.08 -8.06
N ILE A 125 4.49 7.34 -6.88
CA ILE A 125 4.40 6.43 -5.73
C ILE A 125 3.46 7.07 -4.72
N GLN A 126 2.43 6.33 -4.33
CA GLN A 126 1.34 6.77 -3.47
C GLN A 126 1.36 6.02 -2.14
N PHE A 127 0.91 6.68 -1.08
CA PHE A 127 0.55 6.01 0.17
C PHE A 127 -0.96 5.75 0.11
N GLY A 128 -1.37 4.50 0.12
CA GLY A 128 -2.78 4.11 0.11
C GLY A 128 -3.49 4.47 1.42
N SER A 129 -4.82 4.52 1.37
CA SER A 129 -5.65 4.82 2.54
C SER A 129 -5.48 3.82 3.68
N GLY A 130 -5.90 4.19 4.87
CA GLY A 130 -6.04 3.24 5.97
C GLY A 130 -6.82 2.01 5.50
N TRP A 131 -6.24 0.83 5.71
CA TRP A 131 -6.71 -0.41 5.12
C TRP A 131 -7.03 -1.45 6.20
N TRP A 132 -8.04 -2.27 6.00
CA TRP A 132 -8.50 -3.38 6.83
C TRP A 132 -8.68 -2.96 8.31
N PHE A 133 -7.77 -3.34 9.23
CA PHE A 133 -7.87 -2.94 10.65
C PHE A 133 -7.74 -1.43 10.87
N CYS A 134 -7.11 -0.73 9.94
CA CYS A 134 -6.97 0.74 9.94
C CYS A 134 -8.04 1.46 9.12
N ASP A 135 -8.99 0.72 8.53
CA ASP A 135 -10.13 1.30 7.81
C ASP A 135 -11.23 1.73 8.78
N GLN A 136 -10.88 2.68 9.62
CA GLN A 136 -11.72 3.32 10.62
C GLN A 136 -11.18 4.73 10.90
N LYS A 137 -11.93 5.55 11.62
CA LYS A 137 -11.64 6.98 11.79
C LYS A 137 -10.16 7.24 12.13
N TYR A 138 -9.68 6.68 13.21
CA TYR A 138 -8.32 6.98 13.71
C TYR A 138 -7.22 6.44 12.79
N GLY A 139 -7.38 5.24 12.25
CA GLY A 139 -6.42 4.67 11.30
C GLY A 139 -6.32 5.48 10.01
N MET A 140 -7.44 6.04 9.53
CA MET A 140 -7.47 6.94 8.37
C MET A 140 -6.83 8.29 8.69
N GLU A 141 -7.15 8.88 9.86
CA GLU A 141 -6.56 10.14 10.31
C GLU A 141 -5.04 10.00 10.46
N ASP A 142 -4.56 8.96 11.14
CA ASP A 142 -3.12 8.68 11.30
C ASP A 142 -2.40 8.55 9.96
N GLN A 143 -2.99 7.84 9.00
CA GLN A 143 -2.42 7.69 7.66
C GLN A 143 -2.37 9.03 6.93
N MET A 144 -3.45 9.82 6.95
CA MET A 144 -3.52 11.12 6.29
C MET A 144 -2.59 12.16 6.94
N HIS A 145 -2.43 12.14 8.26
CA HIS A 145 -1.44 12.97 8.95
C HIS A 145 -0.02 12.64 8.51
N ALA A 146 0.33 11.35 8.43
CA ALA A 146 1.64 10.94 7.96
C ALA A 146 1.87 11.35 6.50
N LEU A 147 0.87 11.15 5.64
CA LEU A 147 0.95 11.54 4.23
C LEU A 147 1.08 13.06 4.07
N ALA A 148 0.27 13.85 4.78
CA ALA A 148 0.32 15.32 4.71
C ALA A 148 1.66 15.87 5.18
N SER A 149 2.29 15.22 6.19
CA SER A 149 3.58 15.63 6.74
C SER A 149 4.77 15.29 5.84
N LEU A 150 4.69 14.21 5.05
CA LEU A 150 5.83 13.62 4.34
C LEU A 150 5.67 13.60 2.82
N GLY A 151 4.48 13.87 2.31
CA GLY A 151 4.16 13.77 0.89
C GLY A 151 3.18 14.84 0.42
N LEU A 152 2.48 14.55 -0.67
CA LEU A 152 1.54 15.48 -1.30
C LEU A 152 0.10 14.98 -1.09
N LEU A 153 -0.55 15.44 -0.02
CA LEU A 153 -1.94 15.07 0.26
C LEU A 153 -2.86 15.39 -0.92
N GLY A 154 -2.69 16.53 -1.59
CA GLY A 154 -3.47 16.91 -2.77
C GLY A 154 -3.29 16.02 -4.00
N ARG A 155 -2.41 15.01 -3.94
CA ARG A 155 -2.26 13.97 -4.96
C ARG A 155 -2.65 12.59 -4.45
N PHE A 156 -3.26 12.53 -3.28
CA PHE A 156 -3.69 11.29 -2.67
C PHE A 156 -4.75 10.60 -3.53
N VAL A 157 -4.61 9.29 -3.72
CA VAL A 157 -5.53 8.46 -4.50
C VAL A 157 -6.90 8.27 -3.81
N GLY A 158 -7.02 8.73 -2.58
CA GLY A 158 -8.23 8.60 -1.79
C GLY A 158 -8.47 7.20 -1.26
N MET A 159 -9.71 6.95 -0.85
CA MET A 159 -10.11 5.66 -0.30
C MET A 159 -10.44 4.68 -1.41
N LEU A 160 -9.82 3.50 -1.33
CA LEU A 160 -10.21 2.31 -2.07
C LEU A 160 -10.83 1.33 -1.07
N THR A 161 -12.07 0.91 -1.27
CA THR A 161 -12.76 0.04 -0.29
C THR A 161 -12.16 -1.34 -0.18
N ASP A 162 -11.54 -1.85 -1.24
CA ASP A 162 -10.99 -3.21 -1.34
C ASP A 162 -11.94 -4.29 -0.77
N SER A 163 -13.22 -4.15 -1.06
CA SER A 163 -14.28 -4.97 -0.48
C SER A 163 -15.02 -5.77 -1.54
N ARG A 164 -15.42 -6.99 -1.18
CA ARG A 164 -16.27 -7.87 -1.99
C ARG A 164 -17.77 -7.66 -1.73
N SER A 165 -18.14 -6.72 -0.87
CA SER A 165 -19.52 -6.48 -0.46
C SER A 165 -20.10 -5.23 -1.07
N PHE A 166 -21.30 -5.32 -1.67
CA PHE A 166 -22.04 -4.15 -2.17
C PHE A 166 -22.40 -3.14 -1.08
N ILE A 167 -22.57 -3.58 0.16
CA ILE A 167 -22.83 -2.66 1.29
C ILE A 167 -21.58 -1.88 1.73
N SER A 168 -20.45 -2.07 1.08
CA SER A 168 -19.23 -1.29 1.33
C SER A 168 -19.17 0.04 0.59
N TYR A 169 -20.06 0.31 -0.37
CA TYR A 169 -20.12 1.61 -1.05
C TYR A 169 -20.27 2.81 -0.09
N PRO A 170 -21.05 2.76 1.01
CA PRO A 170 -21.12 3.85 1.99
C PRO A 170 -19.77 4.19 2.65
N ARG A 171 -18.75 3.34 2.53
CA ARG A 171 -17.41 3.61 3.07
C ARG A 171 -16.76 4.83 2.42
N HIS A 172 -17.04 5.13 1.17
CA HIS A 172 -16.62 6.36 0.53
C HIS A 172 -17.24 7.59 1.19
N GLU A 173 -18.49 7.48 1.66
CA GLU A 173 -19.19 8.57 2.35
C GLU A 173 -18.51 8.91 3.70
N TYR A 174 -18.23 7.92 4.54
CA TYR A 174 -17.60 8.24 5.81
C TYR A 174 -16.13 8.66 5.64
N PHE A 175 -15.42 8.14 4.62
CA PHE A 175 -14.08 8.63 4.29
C PHE A 175 -14.11 10.13 3.94
N ARG A 176 -15.03 10.56 3.08
CA ARG A 176 -15.17 11.98 2.73
C ARG A 176 -15.44 12.85 3.96
N ARG A 177 -16.27 12.37 4.89
CA ARG A 177 -16.54 13.09 6.14
C ARG A 177 -15.31 13.20 7.02
N ILE A 178 -14.53 12.12 7.16
CA ILE A 178 -13.29 12.13 7.92
C ILE A 178 -12.28 13.08 7.28
N LEU A 179 -12.07 12.99 5.97
CA LEU A 179 -11.16 13.89 5.24
C LEU A 179 -11.53 15.36 5.39
N CYS A 180 -12.80 15.70 5.15
CA CYS A 180 -13.27 17.09 5.27
C CYS A 180 -13.17 17.61 6.71
N ASN A 181 -13.47 16.78 7.71
CA ASN A 181 -13.34 17.15 9.11
C ASN A 181 -11.87 17.43 9.48
N LEU A 182 -10.97 16.51 9.09
CA LEU A 182 -9.53 16.63 9.36
C LEU A 182 -8.94 17.91 8.74
N ILE A 183 -9.27 18.18 7.46
CA ILE A 183 -8.81 19.42 6.79
C ILE A 183 -9.43 20.65 7.45
N GLY A 184 -10.70 20.60 7.84
CA GLY A 184 -11.38 21.68 8.55
C GLY A 184 -10.71 22.01 9.87
N GLU A 185 -10.38 21.00 10.67
CA GLU A 185 -9.62 21.16 11.93
C GLU A 185 -8.25 21.81 11.71
N TRP A 186 -7.51 21.41 10.67
CA TRP A 186 -6.23 22.04 10.34
C TRP A 186 -6.37 23.51 9.97
N VAL A 187 -7.43 23.87 9.26
CA VAL A 187 -7.71 25.29 8.91
C VAL A 187 -8.09 26.07 10.17
N GLU A 188 -8.98 25.55 10.99
CA GLU A 188 -9.41 26.21 12.24
C GLU A 188 -8.25 26.41 13.23
N ASN A 189 -7.34 25.45 13.29
CA ASN A 189 -6.12 25.51 14.11
C ASN A 189 -5.02 26.41 13.51
N GLY A 190 -5.18 26.90 12.28
CA GLY A 190 -4.15 27.67 11.57
C GLY A 190 -2.98 26.84 11.04
N GLU A 191 -3.14 25.54 10.96
CA GLU A 191 -2.14 24.61 10.43
C GLU A 191 -2.13 24.56 8.90
N TYR A 192 -3.26 24.95 8.26
CA TYR A 192 -3.43 25.02 6.82
C TYR A 192 -4.12 26.34 6.41
N PRO A 193 -3.76 26.95 5.25
CA PRO A 193 -4.40 28.17 4.78
C PRO A 193 -5.91 28.01 4.54
N ALA A 194 -6.69 29.02 4.92
CA ALA A 194 -8.14 29.10 4.70
C ALA A 194 -8.51 29.48 3.26
N ASP A 195 -7.82 28.92 2.28
CA ASP A 195 -8.14 29.10 0.86
C ASP A 195 -9.19 28.07 0.44
N MET A 196 -10.47 28.47 0.52
CA MET A 196 -11.59 27.59 0.27
C MET A 196 -11.65 27.07 -1.17
N GLU A 197 -11.16 27.83 -2.15
CA GLU A 197 -11.13 27.40 -3.54
C GLU A 197 -10.09 26.27 -3.75
N ALA A 198 -8.89 26.45 -3.22
CA ALA A 198 -7.83 25.43 -3.27
C ALA A 198 -8.22 24.19 -2.48
N LEU A 199 -8.85 24.34 -1.31
CA LEU A 199 -9.32 23.22 -0.48
C LEU A 199 -10.42 22.42 -1.19
N GLU A 200 -11.39 23.09 -1.80
CA GLU A 200 -12.45 22.44 -2.56
C GLU A 200 -11.88 21.64 -3.74
N ALA A 201 -10.95 22.22 -4.49
CA ALA A 201 -10.29 21.54 -5.59
C ALA A 201 -9.54 20.29 -5.10
N MET A 202 -8.75 20.41 -4.02
CA MET A 202 -8.02 19.29 -3.42
C MET A 202 -8.96 18.16 -2.96
N VAL A 203 -10.04 18.49 -2.25
CA VAL A 203 -10.99 17.48 -1.78
C VAL A 203 -11.69 16.77 -2.93
N LYS A 204 -12.04 17.50 -4.00
CA LYS A 204 -12.65 16.91 -5.21
C LYS A 204 -11.69 15.97 -5.95
N ASP A 205 -10.41 16.29 -5.97
CA ASP A 205 -9.39 15.45 -6.60
C ASP A 205 -9.12 14.15 -5.82
N ILE A 206 -9.30 14.17 -4.48
CA ILE A 206 -9.13 13.02 -3.59
C ILE A 206 -10.38 12.12 -3.56
N CYS A 207 -11.58 12.68 -3.70
CA CYS A 207 -12.88 12.01 -3.57
C CYS A 207 -13.51 11.70 -4.91
#